data_6a06b813e5f132acda8c768e468e885f
#
_entry.id   6a06b813e5f132acda8c768e468e885f
#
_cell.length_a   1.000
_cell.length_b   1.000
_cell.length_c   1.000
_cell.angle_alpha   90.00
_cell.angle_beta   90.00
_cell.angle_gamma   90.00
#
_symmetry.space_group_name_H-M   'P 1'
#
loop_
_entity.id
_entity.type
_entity.pdbx_description
1 polymer ?
#
loop_
_entity_poly.entity_id
_entity_poly.type
_entity_poly.pdbx_seq_one_letter_code
_entity_poly.pdbx_strand_id
1 'polypeptide(L)'
;MKVVKINAIWCSGCLVMNKVWKNILKRYDIETINFDYDLDEVEVKKYNVGDILPVFIFYKNNEEVFRVVGEKSESELVKIIEEIGE
;
A
#
# COMPACT_ATOMS: atom_id res chain seq x y z
N MET A 1 11.77 5.64 -2.67
CA MET A 1 10.41 5.08 -2.93
C MET A 1 9.53 5.32 -1.72
N LYS A 2 8.29 5.69 -1.97
CA LYS A 2 7.30 5.92 -0.92
C LYS A 2 6.03 5.14 -1.27
N VAL A 3 5.38 4.58 -0.25
CA VAL A 3 4.12 3.86 -0.43
C VAL A 3 3.06 4.47 0.49
N VAL A 4 1.93 4.80 -0.09
CA VAL A 4 0.74 5.17 0.68
C VAL A 4 -0.12 3.91 0.78
N LYS A 5 -0.43 3.53 2.00
CA LYS A 5 -1.16 2.30 2.28
C LYS A 5 -2.47 2.65 2.98
N ILE A 6 -3.58 2.23 2.38
CA ILE A 6 -4.91 2.53 2.90
C ILE A 6 -5.57 1.25 3.39
N ASN A 7 -5.98 1.25 4.64
CA ASN A 7 -6.53 0.11 5.35
C ASN A 7 -7.83 0.47 6.04
N ALA A 8 -8.51 -0.53 6.58
CA ALA A 8 -9.67 -0.32 7.46
C ALA A 8 -9.69 -1.41 8.52
N ILE A 9 -10.22 -1.08 9.69
CA ILE A 9 -10.31 -2.01 10.81
C ILE A 9 -11.17 -3.23 10.46
N TRP A 10 -12.23 -3.01 9.70
CA TRP A 10 -13.18 -4.06 9.29
C TRP A 10 -12.68 -4.91 8.12
N CYS A 11 -11.53 -4.62 7.57
CA CYS A 11 -11.02 -5.29 6.39
C CYS A 11 -10.11 -6.45 6.78
N SER A 12 -10.57 -7.70 6.63
CA SER A 12 -9.78 -8.89 6.96
C SER A 12 -8.55 -9.03 6.05
N GLY A 13 -8.69 -8.68 4.77
CA GLY A 13 -7.56 -8.68 3.84
C GLY A 13 -6.47 -7.71 4.24
N CYS A 14 -6.84 -6.60 4.88
CA CYS A 14 -5.86 -5.63 5.37
C CYS A 14 -5.00 -6.23 6.49
N LEU A 15 -5.58 -7.06 7.34
CA LEU A 15 -4.82 -7.73 8.41
C LEU A 15 -3.77 -8.67 7.84
N VAL A 16 -4.14 -9.45 6.83
CA VAL A 16 -3.21 -10.35 6.13
C VAL A 16 -2.10 -9.55 5.47
N MET A 17 -2.46 -8.50 4.75
CA MET A 17 -1.50 -7.68 4.01
C MET A 17 -0.59 -6.87 4.93
N ASN A 18 -1.05 -6.53 6.11
CA ASN A 18 -0.19 -5.86 7.10
C ASN A 18 1.00 -6.74 7.47
N LYS A 19 0.78 -8.03 7.63
CA LYS A 19 1.88 -8.98 7.93
C LYS A 19 2.83 -9.12 6.75
N VAL A 20 2.29 -9.22 5.55
CA VAL A 20 3.07 -9.31 4.31
C VAL A 20 3.94 -8.06 4.17
N TRP A 21 3.35 -6.88 4.34
CA TRP A 21 4.07 -5.61 4.20
C TRP A 21 5.15 -5.46 5.27
N LYS A 22 4.86 -5.88 6.49
CA LYS A 22 5.84 -5.86 7.57
C LYS A 22 7.07 -6.71 7.24
N ASN A 23 6.85 -7.88 6.63
CA ASN A 23 7.95 -8.75 6.19
C ASN A 23 8.78 -8.08 5.10
N ILE A 24 8.11 -7.41 4.17
CA ILE A 24 8.79 -6.68 3.09
C ILE A 24 9.65 -5.55 3.67
N LEU A 25 9.15 -4.82 4.64
CA LEU A 25 9.89 -3.71 5.27
C LEU A 25 11.13 -4.15 6.03
N LYS A 26 11.25 -5.44 6.35
CA LYS A 26 12.47 -5.99 6.96
C LYS A 26 13.63 -6.06 5.96
N ARG A 27 13.31 -6.11 4.66
CA ARG A 27 14.28 -6.29 3.58
C ARG A 27 14.46 -5.04 2.72
N TYR A 28 13.47 -4.18 2.67
CA TYR A 28 13.47 -2.99 1.82
C TYR A 28 13.20 -1.74 2.65
N ASP A 29 13.99 -0.71 2.43
CA ASP A 29 13.81 0.57 3.12
C ASP A 29 12.81 1.41 2.31
N ILE A 30 11.55 1.31 2.67
CA ILE A 30 10.46 1.99 1.97
C ILE A 30 9.69 2.86 2.96
N GLU A 31 9.62 4.17 2.68
CA GLU A 31 8.80 5.07 3.48
C GLU A 31 7.33 4.69 3.28
N THR A 32 6.63 4.38 4.36
CA THR A 32 5.22 3.99 4.31
C THR A 32 4.36 4.95 5.08
N ILE A 33 3.34 5.48 4.43
CA ILE A 33 2.34 6.35 5.05
C ILE A 33 1.04 5.57 5.12
N ASN A 34 0.50 5.40 6.32
CA ASN A 34 -0.72 4.63 6.54
C ASN A 34 -1.90 5.57 6.77
N PHE A 35 -3.00 5.31 6.07
CA PHE A 35 -4.27 5.99 6.31
C PHE A 35 -5.36 4.97 6.59
N ASP A 36 -6.28 5.33 7.47
CA ASP A 36 -7.46 4.53 7.77
C ASP A 36 -8.62 5.04 6.90
N TYR A 37 -9.28 4.13 6.21
CA TYR A 37 -10.36 4.46 5.28
C TYR A 37 -11.48 5.28 5.92
N ASP A 38 -11.81 4.98 7.17
CA ASP A 38 -12.91 5.65 7.87
C ASP A 38 -12.45 6.86 8.66
N LEU A 39 -11.29 6.76 9.34
CA LEU A 39 -10.81 7.83 10.22
C LEU A 39 -10.11 8.96 9.46
N ASP A 40 -9.44 8.64 8.36
CA ASP A 40 -8.68 9.60 7.56
C ASP A 40 -9.39 9.92 6.25
N GLU A 41 -10.72 10.08 6.30
CA GLU A 41 -11.56 10.24 5.13
C GLU A 41 -11.11 11.36 4.18
N VAL A 42 -10.66 12.49 4.74
CA VAL A 42 -10.22 13.63 3.93
C VAL A 42 -8.99 13.27 3.10
N GLU A 43 -8.01 12.63 3.73
CA GLU A 43 -6.78 12.21 3.05
C GLU A 43 -7.06 11.12 2.03
N VAL A 44 -7.89 10.14 2.40
CA VAL A 44 -8.23 9.01 1.53
C VAL A 44 -8.92 9.48 0.24
N LYS A 45 -9.78 10.48 0.34
CA LYS A 45 -10.47 11.03 -0.83
C LYS A 45 -9.51 11.62 -1.86
N LYS A 46 -8.37 12.14 -1.41
CA LYS A 46 -7.36 12.71 -2.31
C LYS A 46 -6.73 11.68 -3.23
N TYR A 47 -6.78 10.40 -2.84
CA TYR A 47 -6.14 9.33 -3.60
C TYR A 47 -7.11 8.60 -4.54
N ASN A 48 -8.36 9.03 -4.60
CA ASN A 48 -9.40 8.43 -5.46
C ASN A 48 -9.50 6.92 -5.25
N VAL A 49 -9.60 6.50 -4.00
CA VAL A 49 -9.68 5.09 -3.62
C VAL A 49 -11.15 4.65 -3.68
N GLY A 50 -11.39 3.47 -4.27
CA GLY A 50 -12.71 2.86 -4.26
C GLY A 50 -12.98 2.19 -2.91
N ASP A 51 -13.81 1.16 -2.92
CA ASP A 51 -14.21 0.44 -1.70
C ASP A 51 -13.52 -0.91 -1.54
N ILE A 52 -12.55 -1.23 -2.38
CA ILE A 52 -11.75 -2.46 -2.27
C ILE A 52 -10.46 -2.14 -1.54
N LEU A 53 -10.21 -2.80 -0.43
CA LEU A 53 -9.04 -2.59 0.42
C LEU A 53 -8.30 -3.90 0.65
N PRO A 54 -7.00 -3.88 0.98
CA PRO A 54 -6.16 -2.69 1.12
C PRO A 54 -5.76 -2.10 -0.23
N VAL A 55 -5.29 -0.84 -0.20
CA VAL A 55 -4.73 -0.19 -1.39
C VAL A 55 -3.30 0.21 -1.09
N PHE A 56 -2.38 -0.13 -1.99
CA PHE A 56 -0.98 0.27 -1.92
C PHE A 56 -0.68 1.15 -3.12
N ILE A 57 -0.29 2.39 -2.87
CA ILE A 57 0.02 3.34 -3.93
C ILE A 57 1.52 3.63 -3.90
N PHE A 58 2.21 3.25 -4.96
CA PHE A 58 3.67 3.38 -5.05
C PHE A 58 4.04 4.69 -5.72
N TYR A 59 4.91 5.45 -5.07
CA TYR A 59 5.41 6.74 -5.55
C TYR A 59 6.91 6.69 -5.76
N LYS A 60 7.36 7.27 -6.87
CA LYS A 60 8.76 7.49 -7.15
C LYS A 60 8.92 8.92 -7.64
N ASN A 61 9.81 9.71 -7.01
CA ASN A 61 10.00 11.11 -7.32
C ASN A 61 8.70 11.92 -7.22
N ASN A 62 7.89 11.61 -6.20
CA ASN A 62 6.61 12.24 -5.91
C ASN A 62 5.53 12.01 -6.96
N GLU A 63 5.70 11.02 -7.83
CA GLU A 63 4.69 10.64 -8.81
C GLU A 63 4.20 9.21 -8.55
N GLU A 64 2.91 9.01 -8.66
CA GLU A 64 2.32 7.67 -8.57
C GLU A 64 2.76 6.87 -9.79
N VAL A 65 3.47 5.76 -9.55
CA VAL A 65 3.97 4.91 -10.63
C VAL A 65 3.23 3.58 -10.73
N PHE A 66 2.60 3.16 -9.63
CA PHE A 66 1.84 1.92 -9.63
C PHE A 66 0.87 1.89 -8.46
N ARG A 67 -0.22 1.15 -8.62
CA ARG A 67 -1.24 1.01 -7.58
C ARG A 67 -1.70 -0.44 -7.51
N VAL A 68 -1.75 -0.99 -6.31
CA VAL A 68 -2.25 -2.34 -6.05
C VAL A 68 -3.53 -2.21 -5.26
N VAL A 69 -4.59 -2.83 -5.74
CA VAL A 69 -5.91 -2.82 -5.10
C VAL A 69 -6.26 -4.25 -4.70
N GLY A 70 -6.54 -4.45 -3.41
CA GLY A 70 -6.85 -5.76 -2.88
C GLY A 70 -5.62 -6.56 -2.47
N GLU A 71 -5.81 -7.84 -2.18
CA GLU A 71 -4.74 -8.71 -1.71
C GLU A 71 -3.82 -9.15 -2.85
N LYS A 72 -2.52 -9.17 -2.54
CA LYS A 72 -1.49 -9.71 -3.42
C LYS A 72 -0.52 -10.54 -2.57
N SER A 73 0.15 -11.49 -3.21
CA SER A 73 1.17 -12.27 -2.52
C SER A 73 2.41 -11.42 -2.24
N GLU A 74 3.20 -11.85 -1.27
CA GLU A 74 4.46 -11.17 -0.97
C GLU A 74 5.38 -11.14 -2.20
N SER A 75 5.46 -12.25 -2.94
CA SER A 75 6.31 -12.33 -4.13
C SER A 75 5.86 -11.36 -5.23
N GLU A 76 4.57 -11.16 -5.39
CA GLU A 76 4.06 -10.20 -6.36
C GLU A 76 4.41 -8.77 -5.98
N LEU A 77 4.29 -8.43 -4.69
CA LEU A 77 4.65 -7.10 -4.19
C LEU A 77 6.15 -6.85 -4.31
N VAL A 78 6.97 -7.85 -3.99
CA VAL A 78 8.42 -7.74 -4.13
C VAL A 78 8.80 -7.51 -5.59
N LYS A 79 8.16 -8.20 -6.51
CA LYS A 79 8.41 -8.02 -7.94
C LYS A 79 8.12 -6.59 -8.38
N ILE A 80 7.00 -6.03 -7.91
CA ILE A 80 6.62 -4.64 -8.20
C ILE A 80 7.66 -3.68 -7.65
N ILE A 81 8.09 -3.89 -6.41
CA ILE A 81 9.09 -3.06 -5.75
C ILE A 81 10.41 -3.07 -6.52
N GLU A 82 10.85 -4.23 -6.95
CA GLU A 82 12.10 -4.37 -7.71
C GLU A 82 12.01 -3.70 -9.08
N GLU A 83 10.87 -3.81 -9.75
CA GLU A 83 10.66 -3.15 -11.04
C GLU A 83 10.66 -1.62 -10.90
N ILE A 84 10.04 -1.09 -9.85
CA ILE A 84 10.00 0.36 -9.60
C ILE A 84 11.39 0.86 -9.19
N GLY A 85 12.11 0.05 -8.39
CA GLY A 85 13.44 0.41 -7.89
C GLY A 85 14.53 0.45 -8.95
N GLU A 86 14.27 -0.14 -10.09
CA GLU A 86 15.21 -0.08 -11.21
C GLU A 86 15.09 1.27 -11.92
#